data_095bbc6cab0a23471392cca619fa06c5
#
_entry.id   095bbc6cab0a23471392cca619fa06c5
#
_cell.length_a   1.000
_cell.length_b   1.000
_cell.length_c   1.000
_cell.angle_alpha   90.00
_cell.angle_beta   90.00
_cell.angle_gamma   90.00
#
_symmetry.space_group_name_H-M   'P 1'
#
loop_
_entity.id
_entity.type
_entity.pdbx_description
1 polymer ?
#
loop_
_entity_poly.entity_id
_entity_poly.type
_entity_poly.pdbx_seq_one_letter_code
_entity_poly.pdbx_strand_id
1 'polypeptide(L)'
;MIAGDNLHNTLRLLRHNVGNDIQVYRFSSKLIPLATHESLSDWNPYEALREPFAAVGKYVKEHGLRVSFHPDHFTVLSTPRPEVLKSSIRDLNHHVAMFDAMGLDARAKNNIHVGGAYGDKPTAGARFRENVAALPERIKQRLTFENDDKTFNAPETLELCEALSIPMVLDIHHQWVNHEGETPAELWPRILATWQTPYAQAGSPADDPLPPKIHASSPKSASDPRGHADHVIVLPLLEFLRSIAPITDRVDVMLEAKLKDGALFALMEDMARYQEDGVEILDGASVRIKP
;
A
#
# COMPACT_ATOMS: atom_id res chain seq x y z
N MET A 1 -2.74 -27.98 5.31
CA MET A 1 -2.24 -27.03 6.36
C MET A 1 -2.62 -25.61 5.95
N ILE A 2 -3.33 -24.85 6.78
CA ILE A 2 -3.95 -23.56 6.44
C ILE A 2 -3.01 -22.58 5.69
N ALA A 3 -1.77 -22.44 6.14
CA ALA A 3 -0.81 -21.54 5.50
C ALA A 3 -0.44 -21.95 4.06
N GLY A 4 -0.30 -23.24 3.81
CA GLY A 4 -0.08 -23.78 2.45
C GLY A 4 -1.29 -23.54 1.54
N ASP A 5 -2.50 -23.73 2.09
CA ASP A 5 -3.75 -23.47 1.35
C ASP A 5 -3.90 -21.98 1.03
N ASN A 6 -3.50 -21.07 1.96
CA ASN A 6 -3.50 -19.65 1.72
C ASN A 6 -2.55 -19.24 0.57
N LEU A 7 -1.33 -19.79 0.53
CA LEU A 7 -0.39 -19.56 -0.56
C LEU A 7 -0.92 -20.09 -1.90
N HIS A 8 -1.51 -21.29 -1.89
CA HIS A 8 -2.14 -21.85 -3.09
C HIS A 8 -3.31 -20.98 -3.59
N ASN A 9 -4.19 -20.55 -2.69
CA ASN A 9 -5.29 -19.65 -3.03
C ASN A 9 -4.80 -18.28 -3.51
N THR A 10 -3.72 -17.75 -2.92
CA THR A 10 -3.07 -16.53 -3.39
C THR A 10 -2.60 -16.69 -4.84
N LEU A 11 -1.96 -17.81 -5.20
CA LEU A 11 -1.54 -18.06 -6.57
C LEU A 11 -2.74 -18.13 -7.54
N ARG A 12 -3.87 -18.67 -7.10
CA ARG A 12 -5.13 -18.66 -7.90
C ARG A 12 -5.65 -17.24 -8.11
N LEU A 13 -5.62 -16.41 -7.06
CA LEU A 13 -6.02 -14.98 -7.16
C LEU A 13 -5.08 -14.21 -8.11
N LEU A 14 -3.77 -14.43 -8.04
CA LEU A 14 -2.83 -13.80 -8.96
C LEU A 14 -3.09 -14.20 -10.42
N ARG A 15 -3.44 -15.47 -10.69
CA ARG A 15 -3.85 -15.92 -12.03
C ARG A 15 -5.12 -15.25 -12.51
N HIS A 16 -6.11 -15.10 -11.62
CA HIS A 16 -7.32 -14.36 -11.91
C HIS A 16 -7.01 -12.89 -12.23
N ASN A 17 -6.13 -12.26 -11.45
CA ASN A 17 -5.72 -10.88 -11.67
C ASN A 17 -5.06 -10.69 -13.06
N VAL A 18 -4.09 -11.53 -13.39
CA VAL A 18 -3.43 -11.47 -14.72
C VAL A 18 -4.43 -11.69 -15.85
N GLY A 19 -5.39 -12.61 -15.70
CA GLY A 19 -6.43 -12.86 -16.68
C GLY A 19 -7.43 -11.69 -16.86
N ASN A 20 -7.40 -10.68 -15.98
CA ASN A 20 -8.22 -9.47 -16.00
C ASN A 20 -7.36 -8.19 -16.05
N ASP A 21 -6.11 -8.28 -16.51
CA ASP A 21 -5.15 -7.17 -16.64
C ASP A 21 -4.80 -6.46 -15.33
N ILE A 22 -5.13 -7.04 -14.17
CA ILE A 22 -4.88 -6.46 -12.84
C ILE A 22 -3.41 -6.69 -12.47
N GLN A 23 -2.62 -5.63 -12.42
CA GLN A 23 -1.18 -5.68 -12.15
C GLN A 23 -0.79 -5.33 -10.71
N VAL A 24 -1.67 -4.68 -9.95
CA VAL A 24 -1.41 -4.25 -8.56
C VAL A 24 -2.16 -5.16 -7.60
N TYR A 25 -1.43 -5.78 -6.67
CA TYR A 25 -2.05 -6.72 -5.72
C TYR A 25 -1.51 -6.52 -4.29
N ARG A 26 -2.41 -6.60 -3.31
CA ARG A 26 -2.06 -6.55 -1.89
C ARG A 26 -2.29 -7.92 -1.25
N PHE A 27 -1.21 -8.55 -0.80
CA PHE A 27 -1.29 -9.78 -0.03
C PHE A 27 -1.99 -9.55 1.32
N SER A 28 -2.68 -10.56 1.80
CA SER A 28 -3.20 -10.55 3.17
C SER A 28 -2.07 -10.56 4.18
N SER A 29 -2.11 -9.67 5.18
CA SER A 29 -1.19 -9.70 6.33
C SER A 29 -1.29 -11.02 7.13
N LYS A 30 -2.41 -11.75 6.98
CA LYS A 30 -2.67 -13.06 7.58
C LYS A 30 -2.35 -14.23 6.65
N LEU A 31 -1.50 -14.02 5.64
CA LEU A 31 -1.11 -15.05 4.68
C LEU A 31 -0.57 -16.30 5.39
N ILE A 32 0.27 -16.11 6.42
CA ILE A 32 0.76 -17.16 7.31
C ILE A 32 0.18 -16.90 8.72
N PRO A 33 -0.94 -17.52 9.07
CA PRO A 33 -1.59 -17.28 10.36
C PRO A 33 -0.69 -17.65 11.52
N LEU A 34 -0.71 -16.83 12.58
CA LEU A 34 0.00 -17.05 13.84
C LEU A 34 1.54 -17.15 13.73
N ALA A 35 2.14 -16.83 12.60
CA ALA A 35 3.60 -16.97 12.41
C ALA A 35 4.44 -16.15 13.42
N THR A 36 3.88 -15.09 13.98
CA THR A 36 4.54 -14.25 15.00
C THR A 36 4.08 -14.55 16.43
N HIS A 37 3.24 -15.58 16.63
CA HIS A 37 2.73 -15.94 17.95
C HIS A 37 3.81 -16.67 18.76
N GLU A 38 3.93 -16.34 20.05
CA GLU A 38 4.99 -16.88 20.93
C GLU A 38 4.97 -18.39 21.08
N SER A 39 3.78 -19.01 21.09
CA SER A 39 3.65 -20.48 21.16
C SER A 39 4.14 -21.22 19.91
N LEU A 40 4.47 -20.52 18.84
CA LEU A 40 4.97 -21.06 17.58
C LEU A 40 6.39 -20.58 17.25
N SER A 41 7.14 -20.11 18.26
CA SER A 41 8.51 -19.60 18.11
C SER A 41 9.47 -20.57 17.43
N ASP A 42 9.27 -21.87 17.61
CA ASP A 42 10.09 -22.94 17.03
C ASP A 42 9.69 -23.32 15.60
N TRP A 43 8.58 -22.78 15.10
CA TRP A 43 8.12 -23.04 13.75
C TRP A 43 8.72 -22.04 12.75
N ASN A 44 9.47 -22.57 11.78
CA ASN A 44 9.95 -21.79 10.65
C ASN A 44 9.03 -22.01 9.43
N PRO A 45 8.04 -21.13 9.20
CA PRO A 45 7.11 -21.26 8.09
C PRO A 45 7.77 -21.10 6.72
N TYR A 46 8.84 -20.35 6.63
CA TYR A 46 9.50 -20.04 5.36
C TYR A 46 10.21 -21.27 4.79
N GLU A 47 10.83 -22.08 5.65
CA GLU A 47 11.45 -23.34 5.27
C GLU A 47 10.38 -24.41 4.98
N ALA A 48 9.37 -24.54 5.86
CA ALA A 48 8.32 -25.51 5.71
C ALA A 48 7.44 -25.30 4.47
N LEU A 49 7.35 -24.06 3.99
CA LEU A 49 6.51 -23.63 2.85
C LEU A 49 7.34 -23.06 1.69
N ARG A 50 8.62 -23.45 1.58
CA ARG A 50 9.56 -22.93 0.57
C ARG A 50 9.00 -23.04 -0.84
N GLU A 51 8.48 -24.19 -1.24
CA GLU A 51 7.96 -24.40 -2.60
C GLU A 51 6.71 -23.57 -2.89
N PRO A 52 5.67 -23.50 -2.03
CA PRO A 52 4.55 -22.60 -2.21
C PRO A 52 4.95 -21.11 -2.30
N PHE A 53 5.86 -20.65 -1.44
CA PHE A 53 6.38 -19.27 -1.53
C PHE A 53 7.10 -19.01 -2.85
N ALA A 54 7.99 -19.90 -3.27
CA ALA A 54 8.73 -19.80 -4.52
C ALA A 54 7.77 -19.78 -5.74
N ALA A 55 6.69 -20.56 -5.71
CA ALA A 55 5.69 -20.58 -6.78
C ALA A 55 4.97 -19.24 -6.91
N VAL A 56 4.57 -18.62 -5.79
CA VAL A 56 3.96 -17.28 -5.77
C VAL A 56 4.93 -16.24 -6.31
N GLY A 57 6.16 -16.21 -5.78
CA GLY A 57 7.17 -15.23 -6.19
C GLY A 57 7.61 -15.37 -7.65
N LYS A 58 7.72 -16.60 -8.16
CA LYS A 58 7.97 -16.87 -9.58
C LYS A 58 6.88 -16.27 -10.45
N TYR A 59 5.61 -16.51 -10.11
CA TYR A 59 4.46 -16.00 -10.86
C TYR A 59 4.41 -14.47 -10.85
N VAL A 60 4.66 -13.84 -9.70
CA VAL A 60 4.74 -12.38 -9.58
C VAL A 60 5.79 -11.80 -10.52
N LYS A 61 7.00 -12.39 -10.55
CA LYS A 61 8.12 -11.93 -11.42
C LYS A 61 7.84 -12.16 -12.91
N GLU A 62 7.33 -13.32 -13.27
CA GLU A 62 7.02 -13.67 -14.66
C GLU A 62 5.98 -12.76 -15.30
N HIS A 63 5.04 -12.24 -14.50
CA HIS A 63 3.96 -11.38 -14.98
C HIS A 63 4.15 -9.90 -14.60
N GLY A 64 5.29 -9.50 -14.03
CA GLY A 64 5.58 -8.12 -13.69
C GLY A 64 4.60 -7.51 -12.65
N LEU A 65 4.01 -8.32 -11.78
CA LEU A 65 3.01 -7.85 -10.84
C LEU A 65 3.64 -6.97 -9.76
N ARG A 66 3.01 -5.84 -9.46
CA ARG A 66 3.33 -4.99 -8.32
C ARG A 66 2.61 -5.47 -7.09
N VAL A 67 3.36 -6.00 -6.12
CA VAL A 67 2.79 -6.56 -4.91
C VAL A 67 3.20 -5.78 -3.66
N SER A 68 2.36 -5.84 -2.64
CA SER A 68 2.61 -5.22 -1.34
C SER A 68 1.91 -6.00 -0.23
N PHE A 69 2.34 -5.77 1.02
CA PHE A 69 1.53 -6.03 2.21
C PHE A 69 1.02 -4.71 2.79
N HIS A 70 -0.01 -4.83 3.60
CA HIS A 70 -0.44 -3.81 4.54
C HIS A 70 -0.50 -4.47 5.93
N PRO A 71 0.59 -4.41 6.72
CA PRO A 71 0.59 -4.91 8.09
C PRO A 71 -0.61 -4.38 8.88
N ASP A 72 -1.15 -5.21 9.76
CA ASP A 72 -2.34 -4.86 10.54
C ASP A 72 -2.09 -3.63 11.43
N HIS A 73 -3.16 -2.95 11.82
CA HIS A 73 -3.15 -1.75 12.69
C HIS A 73 -2.49 -1.97 14.07
N PHE A 74 -2.09 -3.20 14.41
CA PHE A 74 -1.27 -3.50 15.58
C PHE A 74 0.22 -3.22 15.38
N THR A 75 0.67 -3.03 14.14
CA THR A 75 2.04 -2.65 13.79
C THR A 75 2.19 -1.15 13.95
N VAL A 76 2.57 -0.71 15.15
CA VAL A 76 2.58 0.69 15.56
C VAL A 76 3.98 1.12 15.99
N LEU A 77 4.62 1.98 15.19
CA LEU A 77 5.97 2.49 15.47
C LEU A 77 5.94 3.81 16.29
N SER A 78 4.79 4.49 16.40
CA SER A 78 4.63 5.70 17.24
C SER A 78 4.40 5.39 18.72
N THR A 79 4.34 4.11 19.09
CA THR A 79 4.00 3.65 20.44
C THR A 79 5.03 4.06 21.50
N PRO A 80 4.60 4.52 22.70
CA PRO A 80 5.50 4.74 23.83
C PRO A 80 5.84 3.45 24.59
N ARG A 81 5.21 2.30 24.23
CA ARG A 81 5.35 1.03 24.95
C ARG A 81 6.39 0.14 24.27
N PRO A 82 7.52 -0.18 24.96
CA PRO A 82 8.61 -0.96 24.36
C PRO A 82 8.19 -2.35 23.88
N GLU A 83 7.28 -3.03 24.58
CA GLU A 83 6.77 -4.35 24.23
C GLU A 83 5.93 -4.31 22.94
N VAL A 84 5.17 -3.25 22.71
CA VAL A 84 4.41 -3.03 21.48
C VAL A 84 5.36 -2.73 20.32
N LEU A 85 6.36 -1.89 20.55
CA LEU A 85 7.39 -1.60 19.54
C LEU A 85 8.13 -2.88 19.12
N LYS A 86 8.55 -3.69 20.08
CA LYS A 86 9.20 -4.98 19.81
C LYS A 86 8.30 -5.91 18.99
N SER A 87 7.01 -5.98 19.31
CA SER A 87 6.05 -6.78 18.56
C SER A 87 5.85 -6.24 17.13
N SER A 88 5.77 -4.91 16.96
CA SER A 88 5.64 -4.24 15.66
C SER A 88 6.87 -4.51 14.77
N ILE A 89 8.07 -4.42 15.32
CA ILE A 89 9.30 -4.74 14.58
C ILE A 89 9.34 -6.23 14.19
N ARG A 90 8.89 -7.13 15.06
CA ARG A 90 8.79 -8.56 14.76
C ARG A 90 7.81 -8.82 13.61
N ASP A 91 6.67 -8.13 13.60
CA ASP A 91 5.67 -8.23 12.54
C ASP A 91 6.21 -7.71 11.20
N LEU A 92 6.88 -6.56 11.18
CA LEU A 92 7.56 -6.03 9.98
C LEU A 92 8.64 -7.01 9.46
N ASN A 93 9.42 -7.60 10.35
CA ASN A 93 10.41 -8.63 9.97
C ASN A 93 9.73 -9.86 9.35
N HIS A 94 8.58 -10.28 9.86
CA HIS A 94 7.79 -11.37 9.28
C HIS A 94 7.33 -11.05 7.86
N HIS A 95 6.80 -9.85 7.63
CA HIS A 95 6.36 -9.42 6.29
C HIS A 95 7.53 -9.36 5.29
N VAL A 96 8.70 -8.84 5.73
CA VAL A 96 9.92 -8.85 4.91
C VAL A 96 10.37 -10.28 4.61
N ALA A 97 10.35 -11.17 5.61
CA ALA A 97 10.74 -12.57 5.42
C ALA A 97 9.81 -13.34 4.46
N MET A 98 8.50 -12.98 4.41
CA MET A 98 7.59 -13.53 3.40
C MET A 98 7.99 -13.09 1.99
N PHE A 99 8.35 -11.81 1.77
CA PHE A 99 8.87 -11.37 0.47
C PHE A 99 10.18 -12.07 0.10
N ASP A 100 11.09 -12.20 1.06
CA ASP A 100 12.38 -12.91 0.85
C ASP A 100 12.14 -14.39 0.48
N ALA A 101 11.20 -15.07 1.15
CA ALA A 101 10.82 -16.45 0.82
C ALA A 101 10.19 -16.59 -0.58
N MET A 102 9.49 -15.55 -1.05
CA MET A 102 9.00 -15.44 -2.44
C MET A 102 10.13 -15.08 -3.43
N GLY A 103 11.32 -14.71 -2.96
CA GLY A 103 12.42 -14.23 -3.79
C GLY A 103 12.12 -12.89 -4.48
N LEU A 104 11.34 -12.03 -3.82
CA LEU A 104 10.99 -10.70 -4.31
C LEU A 104 11.98 -9.66 -3.79
N ASP A 105 12.34 -8.71 -4.65
CA ASP A 105 13.19 -7.57 -4.31
C ASP A 105 12.45 -6.47 -3.51
N ALA A 106 13.13 -5.35 -3.26
CA ALA A 106 12.61 -4.26 -2.45
C ALA A 106 11.53 -3.40 -3.16
N ARG A 107 11.16 -3.68 -4.40
CA ARG A 107 9.96 -3.13 -5.06
C ARG A 107 8.66 -3.59 -4.38
N ALA A 108 8.69 -4.76 -3.74
CA ALA A 108 7.60 -5.25 -2.90
C ALA A 108 7.62 -4.52 -1.55
N LYS A 109 6.61 -3.70 -1.28
CA LYS A 109 6.55 -2.76 -0.14
C LYS A 109 5.57 -3.21 0.95
N ASN A 110 5.87 -2.81 2.19
CA ASN A 110 4.98 -2.86 3.34
C ASN A 110 4.42 -1.45 3.58
N ASN A 111 3.13 -1.26 3.40
CA ASN A 111 2.47 0.01 3.64
C ASN A 111 1.95 0.05 5.08
N ILE A 112 2.28 1.08 5.85
CA ILE A 112 1.85 1.24 7.24
C ILE A 112 1.38 2.67 7.52
N HIS A 113 0.45 2.79 8.48
CA HIS A 113 0.10 4.08 9.06
C HIS A 113 1.12 4.51 10.12
N VAL A 114 1.18 5.81 10.41
CA VAL A 114 2.02 6.35 11.49
C VAL A 114 1.58 5.81 12.85
N GLY A 115 0.26 5.70 13.06
CA GLY A 115 -0.35 5.11 14.25
C GLY A 115 -0.97 6.14 15.19
N GLY A 116 -1.07 5.82 16.49
CA GLY A 116 -1.79 6.62 17.46
C GLY A 116 -1.01 7.84 17.99
N ALA A 117 -1.75 8.88 18.40
CA ALA A 117 -1.19 10.10 19.00
C ALA A 117 -0.78 9.92 20.47
N TYR A 118 -1.36 8.98 21.20
CA TYR A 118 -1.07 8.70 22.61
C TYR A 118 -1.20 9.95 23.53
N GLY A 119 -2.15 10.84 23.22
CA GLY A 119 -2.40 12.06 23.96
C GLY A 119 -1.52 13.27 23.57
N ASP A 120 -0.44 13.04 22.84
CA ASP A 120 0.48 14.07 22.31
C ASP A 120 0.97 13.67 20.92
N LYS A 121 0.33 14.22 19.90
CA LYS A 121 0.58 13.90 18.49
C LYS A 121 1.99 14.30 18.04
N PRO A 122 2.52 15.50 18.34
CA PRO A 122 3.91 15.86 18.01
C PRO A 122 4.94 14.89 18.61
N THR A 123 4.79 14.54 19.88
CA THR A 123 5.68 13.57 20.54
C THR A 123 5.55 12.17 19.92
N ALA A 124 4.34 11.76 19.51
CA ALA A 124 4.13 10.48 18.83
C ALA A 124 4.79 10.45 17.45
N GLY A 125 4.72 11.55 16.69
CA GLY A 125 5.43 11.72 15.41
C GLY A 125 6.95 11.69 15.57
N ALA A 126 7.49 12.38 16.57
CA ALA A 126 8.93 12.33 16.88
C ALA A 126 9.39 10.91 17.22
N ARG A 127 8.64 10.20 18.07
CA ARG A 127 8.90 8.79 18.41
C ARG A 127 8.86 7.86 17.20
N PHE A 128 7.85 8.04 16.33
CA PHE A 128 7.75 7.31 15.07
C PHE A 128 9.02 7.49 14.23
N ARG A 129 9.46 8.74 14.05
CA ARG A 129 10.69 9.06 13.29
C ARG A 129 11.93 8.40 13.89
N GLU A 130 12.12 8.46 15.20
CA GLU A 130 13.24 7.82 15.90
C GLU A 130 13.22 6.29 15.74
N ASN A 131 12.05 5.67 15.95
CA ASN A 131 11.90 4.23 15.85
C ASN A 131 12.12 3.73 14.41
N VAL A 132 11.61 4.45 13.40
CA VAL A 132 11.85 4.11 11.99
C VAL A 132 13.33 4.28 11.63
N ALA A 133 13.98 5.36 12.06
CA ALA A 133 15.41 5.59 11.80
C ALA A 133 16.28 4.45 12.35
N ALA A 134 15.89 3.87 13.48
CA ALA A 134 16.58 2.74 14.11
C ALA A 134 16.29 1.37 13.47
N LEU A 135 15.35 1.26 12.55
CA LEU A 135 15.04 -0.01 11.87
C LEU A 135 16.20 -0.47 10.97
N PRO A 136 16.39 -1.79 10.81
CA PRO A 136 17.31 -2.34 9.82
C PRO A 136 17.00 -1.86 8.40
N GLU A 137 18.05 -1.63 7.60
CA GLU A 137 17.93 -1.17 6.20
C GLU A 137 16.98 -2.03 5.37
N ARG A 138 17.04 -3.35 5.53
CA ARG A 138 16.18 -4.30 4.82
C ARG A 138 14.68 -4.07 5.07
N ILE A 139 14.31 -3.50 6.23
CA ILE A 139 12.93 -3.12 6.52
C ILE A 139 12.63 -1.75 5.89
N LYS A 140 13.49 -0.74 6.11
CA LYS A 140 13.28 0.63 5.60
C LYS A 140 13.11 0.67 4.09
N GLN A 141 13.91 -0.10 3.35
CA GLN A 141 13.81 -0.22 1.88
C GLN A 141 12.46 -0.73 1.40
N ARG A 142 11.69 -1.40 2.26
CA ARG A 142 10.39 -1.96 1.94
C ARG A 142 9.21 -1.19 2.54
N LEU A 143 9.46 -0.07 3.24
CA LEU A 143 8.38 0.71 3.84
C LEU A 143 7.78 1.72 2.87
N THR A 144 6.48 1.95 3.03
CA THR A 144 5.75 3.14 2.61
C THR A 144 4.86 3.60 3.77
N PHE A 145 4.61 4.91 3.88
CA PHE A 145 3.71 5.44 4.90
C PHE A 145 2.45 6.00 4.26
N GLU A 146 1.33 5.81 4.95
CA GLU A 146 0.01 6.23 4.52
C GLU A 146 -0.62 7.14 5.55
N ASN A 147 -1.29 8.21 5.08
CA ASN A 147 -2.14 9.05 5.91
C ASN A 147 -3.34 8.26 6.42
N ASP A 148 -3.81 8.58 7.61
CA ASP A 148 -4.96 7.91 8.21
C ASP A 148 -6.20 8.80 8.33
N ASP A 149 -7.34 8.17 8.61
CA ASP A 149 -8.66 8.80 8.68
C ASP A 149 -8.95 9.53 9.99
N LYS A 150 -7.98 9.56 10.94
CA LYS A 150 -8.23 10.05 12.32
C LYS A 150 -7.10 10.86 12.94
N THR A 151 -5.87 10.37 12.80
CA THR A 151 -4.74 10.83 13.62
C THR A 151 -3.75 11.64 12.80
N PHE A 152 -2.99 10.97 11.93
CA PHE A 152 -1.99 11.64 11.09
C PHE A 152 -2.56 11.88 9.71
N ASN A 153 -2.86 13.15 9.41
CA ASN A 153 -3.34 13.57 8.10
C ASN A 153 -2.23 13.51 7.03
N ALA A 154 -2.57 13.86 5.78
CA ALA A 154 -1.61 13.76 4.69
C ALA A 154 -0.41 14.70 4.82
N PRO A 155 -0.52 16.00 5.18
CA PRO A 155 0.63 16.87 5.43
C PRO A 155 1.59 16.32 6.48
N GLU A 156 1.07 15.88 7.63
CA GLU A 156 1.87 15.37 8.74
C GLU A 156 2.59 14.06 8.38
N THR A 157 1.91 13.18 7.66
CA THR A 157 2.51 11.94 7.14
C THR A 157 3.59 12.24 6.11
N LEU A 158 3.34 13.22 5.22
CA LEU A 158 4.29 13.66 4.21
C LEU A 158 5.58 14.22 4.81
N GLU A 159 5.48 15.04 5.88
CA GLU A 159 6.65 15.53 6.60
C GLU A 159 7.51 14.40 7.16
N LEU A 160 6.88 13.34 7.69
CA LEU A 160 7.60 12.15 8.17
C LEU A 160 8.25 11.38 7.01
N CYS A 161 7.56 11.26 5.88
CA CYS A 161 8.10 10.63 4.66
C CYS A 161 9.34 11.36 4.15
N GLU A 162 9.28 12.69 4.05
CA GLU A 162 10.39 13.54 3.62
C GLU A 162 11.57 13.43 4.57
N ALA A 163 11.33 13.55 5.88
CA ALA A 163 12.37 13.48 6.91
C ALA A 163 13.10 12.11 6.94
N LEU A 164 12.41 11.04 6.54
CA LEU A 164 12.93 9.66 6.57
C LEU A 164 13.32 9.14 5.17
N SER A 165 13.07 9.92 4.12
CA SER A 165 13.26 9.53 2.72
C SER A 165 12.47 8.27 2.32
N ILE A 166 11.33 8.02 2.97
CA ILE A 166 10.43 6.88 2.71
C ILE A 166 9.23 7.36 1.88
N PRO A 167 8.81 6.61 0.83
CA PRO A 167 7.74 7.06 -0.04
C PRO A 167 6.38 7.06 0.66
N MET A 168 5.58 8.08 0.32
CA MET A 168 4.21 8.23 0.80
C MET A 168 3.22 7.55 -0.16
N VAL A 169 2.34 6.73 0.37
CA VAL A 169 1.08 6.34 -0.27
C VAL A 169 0.00 7.31 0.19
N LEU A 170 -0.56 8.06 -0.74
CA LEU A 170 -1.70 8.92 -0.44
C LEU A 170 -2.98 8.08 -0.50
N ASP A 171 -3.68 7.95 0.62
CA ASP A 171 -5.07 7.54 0.61
C ASP A 171 -5.96 8.78 0.43
N ILE A 172 -6.64 8.83 -0.73
CA ILE A 172 -7.47 9.97 -1.13
C ILE A 172 -8.69 10.08 -0.23
N HIS A 173 -9.30 8.97 0.15
CA HIS A 173 -10.48 8.94 1.00
C HIS A 173 -10.14 9.39 2.43
N HIS A 174 -9.02 8.92 2.99
CA HIS A 174 -8.54 9.40 4.28
C HIS A 174 -8.27 10.90 4.27
N GLN A 175 -7.71 11.43 3.17
CA GLN A 175 -7.50 12.88 3.01
C GLN A 175 -8.83 13.65 3.01
N TRP A 176 -9.90 13.13 2.41
CA TRP A 176 -11.20 13.80 2.42
C TRP A 176 -11.86 13.86 3.79
N VAL A 177 -11.58 12.91 4.67
CA VAL A 177 -12.21 12.83 6.00
C VAL A 177 -11.31 13.35 7.13
N ASN A 178 -10.01 13.55 6.86
CA ASN A 178 -9.03 14.01 7.84
C ASN A 178 -8.03 14.99 7.20
N HIS A 179 -8.41 16.28 7.07
CA HIS A 179 -7.58 17.34 6.48
C HIS A 179 -7.76 18.67 7.25
N GLU A 180 -6.87 19.63 7.03
CA GLU A 180 -6.91 20.98 7.58
C GLU A 180 -7.20 22.05 6.51
N GLY A 181 -7.64 21.63 5.31
CA GLY A 181 -8.02 22.50 4.21
C GLY A 181 -7.24 22.29 2.91
N GLU A 182 -6.09 21.62 2.97
CA GLU A 182 -5.28 21.27 1.81
C GLU A 182 -5.96 20.20 0.94
N THR A 183 -5.74 20.29 -0.36
CA THR A 183 -6.26 19.32 -1.34
C THR A 183 -5.21 18.24 -1.66
N PRO A 184 -5.61 17.04 -2.09
CA PRO A 184 -4.70 16.02 -2.59
C PRO A 184 -3.78 16.53 -3.71
N ALA A 185 -4.29 17.35 -4.61
CA ALA A 185 -3.55 17.92 -5.74
C ALA A 185 -2.43 18.88 -5.30
N GLU A 186 -2.67 19.71 -4.28
CA GLU A 186 -1.65 20.63 -3.73
C GLU A 186 -0.50 19.87 -3.06
N LEU A 187 -0.77 18.72 -2.44
CA LEU A 187 0.24 17.89 -1.81
C LEU A 187 1.03 17.03 -2.81
N TRP A 188 0.43 16.74 -3.97
CA TRP A 188 0.95 15.75 -4.89
C TRP A 188 2.38 15.97 -5.38
N PRO A 189 2.84 17.18 -5.73
CA PRO A 189 4.24 17.37 -6.16
C PRO A 189 5.27 16.93 -5.11
N ARG A 190 4.99 17.19 -3.82
CA ARG A 190 5.85 16.75 -2.72
C ARG A 190 5.75 15.22 -2.51
N ILE A 191 4.54 14.65 -2.60
CA ILE A 191 4.32 13.20 -2.52
C ILE A 191 5.08 12.51 -3.64
N LEU A 192 4.97 12.99 -4.88
CA LEU A 192 5.69 12.47 -6.05
C LEU A 192 7.22 12.46 -5.81
N ALA A 193 7.76 13.52 -5.20
CA ALA A 193 9.18 13.60 -4.86
C ALA A 193 9.62 12.50 -3.87
N THR A 194 8.77 12.07 -2.96
CA THR A 194 9.09 10.96 -2.03
C THR A 194 9.30 9.63 -2.76
N TRP A 195 8.70 9.43 -3.94
CA TRP A 195 8.86 8.24 -4.77
C TRP A 195 10.15 8.24 -5.61
N GLN A 196 10.91 9.34 -5.59
CA GLN A 196 12.22 9.44 -6.25
C GLN A 196 13.40 9.14 -5.30
N THR A 197 13.13 8.86 -4.03
CA THR A 197 14.16 8.57 -3.02
C THR A 197 14.81 7.20 -3.22
N PRO A 198 16.03 6.98 -2.71
CA PRO A 198 16.69 5.67 -2.77
C PRO A 198 15.86 4.54 -2.13
N TYR A 199 15.14 4.81 -1.04
CA TYR A 199 14.26 3.81 -0.43
C TYR A 199 13.04 3.48 -1.30
N ALA A 200 12.47 4.48 -1.96
CA ALA A 200 11.37 4.24 -2.91
C ALA A 200 11.83 3.35 -4.06
N GLN A 201 13.00 3.63 -4.62
CA GLN A 201 13.53 2.98 -5.82
C GLN A 201 14.40 1.75 -5.53
N ALA A 202 14.51 1.33 -4.26
CA ALA A 202 15.26 0.12 -3.91
C ALA A 202 14.73 -1.11 -4.68
N GLY A 203 15.63 -1.81 -5.37
CA GLY A 203 15.30 -2.96 -6.22
C GLY A 203 14.78 -2.60 -7.62
N SER A 204 14.55 -1.31 -7.92
CA SER A 204 14.08 -0.89 -9.26
C SER A 204 15.26 -0.71 -10.23
N PRO A 205 15.14 -1.19 -11.47
CA PRO A 205 16.06 -0.81 -12.54
C PRO A 205 15.98 0.71 -12.84
N ALA A 206 17.07 1.29 -13.31
CA ALA A 206 17.12 2.73 -13.61
C ALA A 206 16.16 3.15 -14.75
N ASP A 207 15.90 2.23 -15.66
CA ASP A 207 15.01 2.41 -16.81
C ASP A 207 13.56 1.99 -16.55
N ASP A 208 13.28 1.41 -15.36
CA ASP A 208 11.93 1.05 -14.91
C ASP A 208 11.73 1.43 -13.44
N PRO A 209 11.67 2.74 -13.11
CA PRO A 209 11.46 3.19 -11.75
C PRO A 209 10.08 2.78 -11.23
N LEU A 210 10.00 2.48 -9.92
CA LEU A 210 8.75 2.15 -9.27
C LEU A 210 7.83 3.39 -9.26
N PRO A 211 6.65 3.36 -9.91
CA PRO A 211 5.76 4.51 -9.94
C PRO A 211 5.17 4.81 -8.55
N PRO A 212 4.70 6.03 -8.30
CA PRO A 212 3.93 6.33 -7.10
C PRO A 212 2.70 5.43 -6.99
N LYS A 213 2.24 5.22 -5.76
CA LYS A 213 1.01 4.49 -5.47
C LYS A 213 0.08 5.35 -4.64
N ILE A 214 -1.21 5.26 -4.93
CA ILE A 214 -2.29 5.82 -4.12
C ILE A 214 -3.24 4.71 -3.68
N HIS A 215 -3.97 4.97 -2.59
CA HIS A 215 -5.16 4.21 -2.25
C HIS A 215 -6.40 5.02 -2.59
N ALA A 216 -7.43 4.35 -3.08
CA ALA A 216 -8.69 4.97 -3.44
C ALA A 216 -9.87 4.14 -2.93
N SER A 217 -10.75 4.80 -2.21
CA SER A 217 -12.04 4.27 -1.78
C SER A 217 -13.09 5.38 -1.80
N SER A 218 -14.30 5.05 -1.43
CA SER A 218 -15.39 6.02 -1.29
C SER A 218 -16.07 5.85 0.04
N PRO A 219 -16.66 6.92 0.62
CA PRO A 219 -17.41 6.85 1.86
C PRO A 219 -18.56 5.85 1.75
N LYS A 220 -18.74 5.03 2.77
CA LYS A 220 -19.84 4.05 2.84
C LYS A 220 -21.19 4.74 2.86
N SER A 221 -21.31 5.84 3.60
CA SER A 221 -22.52 6.67 3.67
C SER A 221 -22.21 8.02 4.33
N ALA A 222 -23.15 8.95 4.28
CA ALA A 222 -23.04 10.23 5.00
C ALA A 222 -22.95 10.06 6.53
N SER A 223 -23.53 8.99 7.08
CA SER A 223 -23.45 8.67 8.52
C SER A 223 -22.23 7.83 8.91
N ASP A 224 -21.55 7.23 7.94
CA ASP A 224 -20.30 6.48 8.11
C ASP A 224 -19.31 6.91 7.01
N PRO A 225 -18.80 8.16 7.10
CA PRO A 225 -17.94 8.72 6.06
C PRO A 225 -16.52 8.10 6.05
N ARG A 226 -16.11 7.43 7.12
CA ARG A 226 -14.80 6.74 7.22
C ARG A 226 -14.86 5.29 6.74
N GLY A 227 -16.05 4.68 6.75
CA GLY A 227 -16.21 3.32 6.26
C GLY A 227 -16.08 3.28 4.74
N HIS A 228 -15.55 2.19 4.20
CA HIS A 228 -15.42 1.99 2.76
C HIS A 228 -16.72 1.46 2.16
N ALA A 229 -17.13 2.07 1.04
CA ALA A 229 -18.26 1.63 0.23
C ALA A 229 -17.97 0.33 -0.52
N ASP A 230 -19.01 -0.24 -1.13
CA ASP A 230 -18.90 -1.41 -1.99
C ASP A 230 -18.18 -1.08 -3.30
N HIS A 231 -18.33 0.13 -3.83
CA HIS A 231 -17.75 0.63 -5.07
C HIS A 231 -16.96 1.93 -4.84
N VAL A 232 -16.12 2.29 -5.81
CA VAL A 232 -15.44 3.59 -5.86
C VAL A 232 -16.24 4.53 -6.77
N ILE A 233 -16.55 5.73 -6.28
CA ILE A 233 -17.21 6.79 -7.07
C ILE A 233 -16.18 7.36 -8.05
N VAL A 234 -16.48 7.30 -9.33
CA VAL A 234 -15.53 7.63 -10.40
C VAL A 234 -15.09 9.10 -10.40
N LEU A 235 -16.03 10.05 -10.24
CA LEU A 235 -15.75 11.49 -10.43
C LEU A 235 -14.64 12.03 -9.52
N PRO A 236 -14.68 11.87 -8.18
CA PRO A 236 -13.62 12.39 -7.33
C PRO A 236 -12.24 11.80 -7.64
N LEU A 237 -12.17 10.51 -7.98
CA LEU A 237 -10.92 9.87 -8.40
C LEU A 237 -10.46 10.44 -9.74
N LEU A 238 -11.34 10.57 -10.73
CA LEU A 238 -11.01 11.09 -12.05
C LEU A 238 -10.54 12.55 -11.98
N GLU A 239 -11.19 13.40 -11.17
CA GLU A 239 -10.78 14.79 -10.93
C GLU A 239 -9.37 14.87 -10.34
N PHE A 240 -9.07 14.03 -9.35
CA PHE A 240 -7.72 13.95 -8.80
C PHE A 240 -6.72 13.48 -9.87
N LEU A 241 -6.99 12.40 -10.60
CA LEU A 241 -6.09 11.89 -11.64
C LEU A 241 -5.83 12.95 -12.73
N ARG A 242 -6.85 13.70 -13.15
CA ARG A 242 -6.70 14.82 -14.09
C ARG A 242 -5.79 15.93 -13.54
N SER A 243 -5.92 16.25 -12.26
CA SER A 243 -5.11 17.30 -11.63
C SER A 243 -3.63 16.94 -11.57
N ILE A 244 -3.29 15.67 -11.49
CA ILE A 244 -1.90 15.19 -11.40
C ILE A 244 -1.30 14.78 -12.75
N ALA A 245 -2.12 14.52 -13.78
CA ALA A 245 -1.69 14.06 -15.10
C ALA A 245 -0.60 14.92 -15.75
N PRO A 246 -0.58 16.29 -15.61
CA PRO A 246 0.47 17.12 -16.21
C PRO A 246 1.87 16.86 -15.66
N ILE A 247 2.01 16.25 -14.48
CA ILE A 247 3.29 16.03 -13.79
C ILE A 247 3.54 14.58 -13.41
N THR A 248 2.69 13.64 -13.87
CA THR A 248 2.75 12.23 -13.46
C THR A 248 2.54 11.32 -14.68
N ASP A 249 3.61 10.66 -15.10
CA ASP A 249 3.55 9.73 -16.25
C ASP A 249 2.78 8.44 -15.93
N ARG A 250 2.90 7.97 -14.70
CA ARG A 250 2.25 6.74 -14.22
C ARG A 250 1.97 6.81 -12.72
N VAL A 251 0.79 6.33 -12.33
CA VAL A 251 0.41 6.11 -10.93
C VAL A 251 -0.31 4.77 -10.80
N ASP A 252 0.01 4.00 -9.78
CA ASP A 252 -0.67 2.76 -9.47
C ASP A 252 -1.74 3.01 -8.40
N VAL A 253 -2.95 2.48 -8.62
CA VAL A 253 -4.09 2.71 -7.74
C VAL A 253 -4.48 1.40 -7.06
N MET A 254 -4.47 1.37 -5.74
CA MET A 254 -5.04 0.29 -4.94
C MET A 254 -6.47 0.66 -4.54
N LEU A 255 -7.45 -0.09 -5.04
CA LEU A 255 -8.84 0.12 -4.65
C LEU A 255 -9.14 -0.58 -3.32
N GLU A 256 -9.70 0.17 -2.37
CA GLU A 256 -10.10 -0.33 -1.06
C GLU A 256 -11.63 -0.41 -0.92
N ALA A 257 -12.29 -1.02 -1.90
CA ALA A 257 -13.73 -1.22 -1.92
C ALA A 257 -14.13 -2.62 -1.44
N LYS A 258 -15.33 -2.75 -0.88
CA LYS A 258 -15.82 -4.02 -0.31
C LYS A 258 -15.99 -5.11 -1.37
N LEU A 259 -16.40 -4.75 -2.60
CA LEU A 259 -16.60 -5.69 -3.71
C LEU A 259 -15.30 -6.00 -4.48
N LYS A 260 -14.14 -5.49 -4.03
CA LYS A 260 -12.81 -5.86 -4.54
C LYS A 260 -12.70 -5.71 -6.07
N ASP A 261 -12.45 -6.82 -6.79
CA ASP A 261 -12.37 -6.86 -8.27
C ASP A 261 -13.69 -6.48 -8.95
N GLY A 262 -14.85 -6.83 -8.37
CA GLY A 262 -16.13 -6.35 -8.83
C GLY A 262 -16.27 -4.82 -8.78
N ALA A 263 -15.65 -4.17 -7.80
CA ALA A 263 -15.60 -2.71 -7.73
C ALA A 263 -14.68 -2.13 -8.82
N LEU A 264 -13.57 -2.81 -9.14
CA LEU A 264 -12.67 -2.40 -10.24
C LEU A 264 -13.41 -2.50 -11.57
N PHE A 265 -14.10 -3.61 -11.86
CA PHE A 265 -14.82 -3.77 -13.12
C PHE A 265 -15.91 -2.70 -13.30
N ALA A 266 -16.68 -2.41 -12.25
CA ALA A 266 -17.66 -1.33 -12.27
C ALA A 266 -17.01 0.05 -12.48
N LEU A 267 -15.84 0.30 -11.84
CA LEU A 267 -15.10 1.55 -12.02
C LEU A 267 -14.60 1.69 -13.46
N MET A 268 -14.13 0.62 -14.09
CA MET A 268 -13.68 0.64 -15.49
C MET A 268 -14.84 0.92 -16.46
N GLU A 269 -16.04 0.35 -16.20
CA GLU A 269 -17.27 0.68 -16.95
C GLU A 269 -17.66 2.16 -16.78
N ASP A 270 -17.54 2.70 -15.57
CA ASP A 270 -17.79 4.11 -15.32
C ASP A 270 -16.74 5.02 -15.98
N MET A 271 -15.45 4.67 -15.94
CA MET A 271 -14.37 5.42 -16.61
C MET A 271 -14.58 5.46 -18.14
N ALA A 272 -15.11 4.39 -18.73
CA ALA A 272 -15.39 4.31 -20.16
C ALA A 272 -16.43 5.35 -20.64
N ARG A 273 -17.27 5.87 -19.75
CA ARG A 273 -18.24 6.94 -20.07
C ARG A 273 -17.60 8.31 -20.29
N TYR A 274 -16.32 8.46 -19.91
CA TYR A 274 -15.54 9.71 -20.03
C TYR A 274 -14.52 9.67 -21.17
N GLN A 275 -14.67 8.74 -22.14
CA GLN A 275 -13.74 8.63 -23.28
C GLN A 275 -13.71 9.90 -24.13
N GLU A 276 -14.84 10.54 -24.35
CA GLU A 276 -14.92 11.83 -25.07
C GLU A 276 -14.28 12.98 -24.27
N ASP A 277 -14.19 12.81 -22.95
CA ASP A 277 -13.61 13.79 -22.01
C ASP A 277 -12.13 13.47 -21.66
N GLY A 278 -11.40 12.74 -22.50
CA GLY A 278 -9.97 12.54 -22.36
C GLY A 278 -9.56 11.32 -21.55
N VAL A 279 -10.45 10.38 -21.27
CA VAL A 279 -10.12 9.07 -20.68
C VAL A 279 -9.94 8.05 -21.80
N GLU A 280 -8.81 7.37 -21.87
CA GLU A 280 -8.54 6.27 -22.80
C GLU A 280 -8.46 4.96 -22.01
N ILE A 281 -9.30 4.00 -22.32
CA ILE A 281 -9.23 2.65 -21.75
C ILE A 281 -8.12 1.89 -22.45
N LEU A 282 -7.11 1.43 -21.73
CA LEU A 282 -5.96 0.70 -22.27
C LEU A 282 -6.19 -0.82 -22.24
N ASP A 283 -6.75 -1.31 -21.13
CA ASP A 283 -7.05 -2.73 -20.88
C ASP A 283 -8.14 -2.86 -19.80
N GLY A 284 -8.32 -4.07 -19.24
CA GLY A 284 -9.35 -4.35 -18.22
C GLY A 284 -9.16 -3.65 -16.89
N ALA A 285 -7.97 -3.07 -16.61
CA ALA A 285 -7.64 -2.47 -15.32
C ALA A 285 -6.80 -1.19 -15.43
N SER A 286 -6.55 -0.69 -16.64
CA SER A 286 -5.68 0.46 -16.89
C SER A 286 -6.34 1.51 -17.77
N VAL A 287 -6.15 2.77 -17.41
CA VAL A 287 -6.62 3.93 -18.17
C VAL A 287 -5.49 4.91 -18.39
N ARG A 288 -5.55 5.67 -19.48
CA ARG A 288 -4.73 6.87 -19.67
C ARG A 288 -5.62 8.10 -19.55
N ILE A 289 -5.19 9.05 -18.75
CA ILE A 289 -5.86 10.33 -18.56
C ILE A 289 -5.09 11.38 -19.35
N LYS A 290 -5.75 12.03 -20.30
CA LYS A 290 -5.18 13.16 -21.03
C LYS A 290 -5.24 14.41 -20.16
N PRO A 291 -4.16 15.19 -20.07
CA PRO A 291 -4.14 16.45 -19.32
C PRO A 291 -5.19 17.44 -19.80
#